data_8a2e7ae08876646cf64e1634c94aff12
#
_entry.id   8a2e7ae08876646cf64e1634c94aff12
#
_cell.length_a   1.000
_cell.length_b   1.000
_cell.length_c   1.000
_cell.angle_alpha   90.00
_cell.angle_beta   90.00
_cell.angle_gamma   90.00
#
_symmetry.space_group_name_H-M   'P 1'
#
loop_
_entity.id
_entity.type
_entity.pdbx_description
1 polymer ?
#
loop_
_entity_poly.entity_id
_entity_poly.type
_entity_poly.pdbx_seq_one_letter_code
_entity_poly.pdbx_strand_id
1 'polypeptide(L)' 'MKKEILLKKFNSNLLAEAAQNLLKSYGIASYLKVEGGIEFRGALGDSYGADLYVLEKDYERAKKIIENE' A
#
# COMPACT_ATOMS: atom_id res chain seq x y z
N MET A 1 2.27 -16.21 14.50
CA MET A 1 1.21 -15.41 13.85
C MET A 1 1.82 -14.28 13.06
N LYS A 2 1.22 -14.00 11.92
CA LYS A 2 1.72 -12.94 11.06
C LYS A 2 1.15 -11.60 11.53
N LYS A 3 2.02 -10.62 11.57
CA LYS A 3 1.64 -9.29 12.01
C LYS A 3 1.79 -8.32 10.85
N GLU A 4 0.74 -7.53 10.62
CA GLU A 4 0.75 -6.53 9.56
C GLU A 4 1.08 -5.19 10.16
N ILE A 5 1.99 -4.47 9.50
CA ILE A 5 2.45 -3.17 9.98
C ILE A 5 2.23 -2.15 8.87
N LEU A 6 1.75 -0.97 9.25
CA LEU A 6 1.57 0.12 8.32
C LEU A 6 2.92 0.55 7.77
N LEU A 7 3.07 0.48 6.45
CA LEU A 7 4.30 0.89 5.81
C LEU A 7 4.24 2.36 5.44
N LYS A 8 3.15 2.79 4.82
CA LYS A 8 3.04 4.16 4.35
C LYS A 8 1.59 4.50 4.05
N LYS A 9 1.24 5.76 4.26
CA LYS A 9 -0.05 6.29 3.86
C LYS A 9 0.11 7.05 2.56
N PHE A 10 -0.81 6.81 1.63
CA PHE A 10 -0.79 7.48 0.34
C PHE A 10 -2.01 8.37 0.19
N ASN A 11 -1.83 9.47 -0.53
CA ASN A 11 -2.93 10.38 -0.81
C ASN A 11 -3.81 9.90 -1.95
N SER A 12 -3.35 8.92 -2.68
CA SER A 12 -4.05 8.41 -3.85
C SER A 12 -3.96 6.90 -3.84
N ASN A 13 -5.10 6.24 -4.07
CA ASN A 13 -5.07 4.79 -4.12
C ASN A 13 -4.33 4.30 -5.36
N LEU A 14 -4.26 5.11 -6.39
CA LEU A 14 -3.50 4.74 -7.58
C LEU A 14 -2.01 4.66 -7.25
N LEU A 15 -1.50 5.63 -6.49
CA LEU A 15 -0.11 5.59 -6.07
C LEU A 15 0.16 4.42 -5.13
N ALA A 16 -0.80 4.12 -4.26
CA ALA A 16 -0.66 3.01 -3.35
C ALA A 16 -0.62 1.68 -4.11
N GLU A 17 -1.45 1.55 -5.14
CA GLU A 17 -1.44 0.34 -5.95
C GLU A 17 -0.14 0.18 -6.70
N ALA A 18 0.43 1.28 -7.18
CA ALA A 18 1.72 1.22 -7.85
C ALA A 18 2.80 0.74 -6.88
N ALA A 19 2.78 1.24 -5.66
CA ALA A 19 3.72 0.79 -4.64
C ALA A 19 3.52 -0.69 -4.32
N GLN A 20 2.26 -1.12 -4.24
CA GLN A 20 1.96 -2.52 -3.98
C GLN A 20 2.51 -3.42 -5.08
N ASN A 21 2.34 -2.99 -6.32
CA ASN A 21 2.85 -3.76 -7.46
C ASN A 21 4.37 -3.82 -7.44
N LEU A 22 5.01 -2.73 -7.05
CA LEU A 22 6.46 -2.71 -6.93
C LEU A 22 6.93 -3.74 -5.90
N LEU A 23 6.30 -3.75 -4.73
CA LEU A 23 6.66 -4.71 -3.69
C LEU A 23 6.40 -6.14 -4.15
N LYS A 24 5.32 -6.36 -4.89
CA LYS A 24 5.01 -7.67 -5.39
C LYS A 24 6.10 -8.17 -6.33
N SER A 25 6.67 -7.27 -7.13
CA SER A 25 7.73 -7.67 -8.05
C SER A 25 9.00 -8.09 -7.31
N TYR A 26 9.11 -7.72 -6.04
CA TYR A 26 10.21 -8.14 -5.18
C TYR A 26 9.83 -9.34 -4.30
N GLY A 27 8.65 -9.90 -4.53
CA GLY A 27 8.20 -11.04 -3.75
C GLY A 27 7.66 -10.70 -2.39
N ILE A 28 7.29 -9.45 -2.16
CA ILE A 28 6.78 -9.00 -0.87
C ILE A 28 5.27 -8.84 -0.95
N ALA A 29 4.55 -9.53 -0.07
CA ALA A 29 3.11 -9.40 0.02
C ALA A 29 2.77 -8.10 0.73
N SER A 30 1.72 -7.42 0.26
CA SER A 30 1.26 -6.19 0.88
C SER A 30 -0.25 -6.12 0.82
N TYR A 31 -0.81 -5.25 1.66
CA TYR A 31 -2.26 -5.10 1.77
C TYR A 31 -2.62 -3.64 1.69
N LEU A 32 -3.67 -3.34 0.94
CA LEU A 32 -4.16 -1.97 0.84
C LEU A 32 -5.46 -1.82 1.60
N LYS A 33 -5.54 -0.76 2.37
CA LYS A 33 -6.76 -0.40 3.06
C LYS A 33 -7.18 0.97 2.54
N VAL A 34 -8.27 1.00 1.77
CA VAL A 34 -8.72 2.20 1.10
C VAL A 34 -9.84 2.84 1.92
N GLU A 35 -9.67 4.14 2.20
CA GLU A 35 -10.70 4.87 2.92
C GLU A 35 -11.86 5.19 1.99
N GLY A 36 -13.04 5.34 2.60
CA GLY A 36 -14.21 5.73 1.85
C GLY A 36 -14.96 4.61 1.19
N GLY A 37 -14.33 3.47 1.04
CA GLY A 37 -14.98 2.31 0.48
C GLY A 37 -15.00 2.33 -1.04
N ILE A 38 -15.34 1.19 -1.59
CA ILE A 38 -15.30 0.99 -3.04
C ILE A 38 -16.36 1.82 -3.77
N GLU A 39 -17.51 1.99 -3.15
CA GLU A 39 -18.62 2.63 -3.83
C GLU A 39 -18.34 4.08 -4.18
N PHE A 40 -17.37 4.69 -3.54
CA PHE A 40 -17.05 6.10 -3.82
C PHE A 40 -15.91 6.29 -4.81
N ARG A 41 -15.24 5.22 -5.17
CA ARG A 41 -14.05 5.35 -6.01
C ARG A 41 -14.37 5.92 -7.39
N GLY A 42 -15.46 5.48 -7.98
CA GLY A 42 -15.82 5.95 -9.29
C GLY A 42 -16.19 7.41 -9.30
N ALA A 43 -16.80 7.88 -8.21
CA ALA A 43 -17.24 9.28 -8.15
C ALA A 43 -16.08 10.22 -7.86
N LEU A 44 -15.13 9.80 -7.05
CA LEU A 44 -14.04 10.66 -6.61
C LEU A 44 -12.72 10.35 -7.30
N GLY A 45 -12.70 9.33 -8.13
CA GLY A 45 -11.49 8.93 -8.81
C GLY A 45 -10.49 8.36 -7.83
N ASP A 46 -9.26 8.79 -7.94
CA ASP A 46 -8.20 8.29 -7.05
C ASP A 46 -7.84 9.29 -5.98
N SER A 47 -8.79 10.14 -5.59
CA SER A 47 -8.53 11.13 -4.55
C SER A 47 -8.57 10.54 -3.15
N TYR A 48 -8.91 9.28 -3.01
CA TYR A 48 -8.91 8.63 -1.70
C TYR A 48 -7.53 8.31 -1.24
N GLY A 49 -7.34 8.45 0.06
CA GLY A 49 -6.13 7.93 0.67
C GLY A 49 -6.18 6.42 0.75
N ALA A 50 -5.03 5.83 0.85
CA ALA A 50 -4.91 4.39 1.03
C ALA A 50 -3.72 4.10 1.92
N ASP A 51 -3.89 3.16 2.84
CA ASP A 51 -2.85 2.73 3.75
C ASP A 51 -2.26 1.43 3.23
N LEU A 52 -0.95 1.39 3.10
CA LEU A 52 -0.25 0.21 2.62
C LEU A 52 0.39 -0.51 3.81
N TYR A 53 0.05 -1.78 3.97
CA TYR A 53 0.55 -2.61 5.05
C TYR A 53 1.40 -3.74 4.51
N VAL A 54 2.41 -4.14 5.27
CA VAL A 54 3.23 -5.31 4.96
C VAL A 54 3.38 -6.14 6.21
N LEU A 55 3.86 -7.37 6.05
CA LEU A 55 4.15 -8.20 7.20
C LEU A 55 5.37 -7.67 7.93
N GLU A 56 5.37 -7.86 9.24
CA GLU A 56 6.46 -7.35 10.07
C GLU A 56 7.83 -7.82 9.58
N LYS A 57 7.91 -9.07 9.15
CA LYS A 57 9.17 -9.63 8.71
C LYS A 57 9.72 -8.95 7.46
N ASP A 58 8.84 -8.31 6.69
CA ASP A 58 9.23 -7.68 5.43
C ASP A 58 9.34 -6.17 5.55
N TYR A 59 9.08 -5.63 6.72
CA TYR A 59 8.96 -4.18 6.89
C TYR A 59 10.22 -3.44 6.44
N GLU A 60 11.38 -3.88 6.90
CA GLU A 60 12.63 -3.17 6.59
C GLU A 60 12.93 -3.20 5.10
N ARG A 61 12.76 -4.37 4.49
CA ARG A 61 12.98 -4.49 3.05
C ARG A 61 12.00 -3.64 2.26
N ALA A 62 10.73 -3.71 2.64
CA ALA A 62 9.70 -2.97 1.93
C ALA A 62 9.94 -1.48 2.04
N LYS A 63 10.35 -1.02 3.22
CA LYS A 63 10.61 0.39 3.42
C LYS A 63 11.73 0.89 2.51
N LYS A 64 12.81 0.11 2.41
CA LYS A 64 13.92 0.50 1.55
C LYS A 64 13.52 0.54 0.09
N ILE A 65 12.71 -0.43 -0.34
CA ILE A 65 12.27 -0.48 -1.74
C ILE A 65 11.43 0.76 -2.06
N ILE A 66 10.50 1.10 -1.19
CA ILE A 66 9.61 2.23 -1.42
C ILE A 66 10.40 3.55 -1.38
N GLU A 67 11.35 3.68 -0.46
CA GLU A 67 12.10 4.92 -0.34
C GLU A 67 13.05 5.16 -1.51
N ASN A 68 13.44 4.10 -2.20
CA ASN A 68 14.34 4.23 -3.34
C ASN A 68 13.61 4.48 -4.65
N GLU A 69 12.30 4.55 -4.62
CA GLU A 69 11.51 4.93 -5.78
C GLU A 69 11.38 6.43 -5.93
#